data_cc75cce92894cdaea6c886f486d7bff7
#
_entry.id   cc75cce92894cdaea6c886f486d7bff7
#
_cell.length_a   1.000
_cell.length_b   1.000
_cell.length_c   1.000
_cell.angle_alpha   90.00
_cell.angle_beta   90.00
_cell.angle_gamma   90.00
#
_symmetry.space_group_name_H-M   'P 1'
#
loop_
_entity.id
_entity.type
_entity.pdbx_description
1 polymer ?
#
loop_
_entity_poly.entity_id
_entity_poly.type
_entity_poly.pdbx_seq_one_letter_code
_entity_poly.pdbx_strand_id
1 'polypeptide(L)'
;MKSQGLKVAKIHGDISPRERKRVMRQVQNLDYQYVVATDLAARGIDIEGVSHVINAEIPQDLDFFIHRVGRTGRNGLSGTAITLYGPSDENDVNLIENLGVTFQPKEIKNGEIIDTYDRNRRKKREKSKDELDPTLIGLVKKSKKKIKPGYKKKIDRAISESNKQKRRVARRQEERGARKNKKRSNS
;
A
#
# COMPACT_ATOMS: atom_id res chain seq x y z
N MET A 1 -7.98 -25.44 11.37
CA MET A 1 -7.89 -26.10 10.07
C MET A 1 -8.08 -27.61 10.15
N LYS A 2 -7.22 -28.41 10.80
CA LYS A 2 -7.47 -29.88 10.95
C LYS A 2 -8.79 -30.20 11.66
N SER A 3 -9.16 -29.46 12.67
CA SER A 3 -10.46 -29.58 13.38
C SER A 3 -11.69 -29.32 12.49
N GLN A 4 -11.47 -28.71 11.33
CA GLN A 4 -12.51 -28.41 10.32
C GLN A 4 -12.48 -29.41 9.17
N GLY A 5 -11.78 -30.54 9.31
CA GLY A 5 -11.69 -31.58 8.27
C GLY A 5 -10.74 -31.28 7.12
N LEU A 6 -9.98 -30.18 7.16
CA LEU A 6 -9.04 -29.82 6.09
C LEU A 6 -7.76 -30.67 6.15
N LYS A 7 -7.29 -31.13 4.98
CA LYS A 7 -6.02 -31.84 4.84
C LYS A 7 -4.86 -30.85 4.87
N VAL A 8 -4.15 -30.78 6.01
CA VAL A 8 -3.11 -29.80 6.28
C VAL A 8 -1.78 -30.48 6.62
N ALA A 9 -0.74 -30.19 5.85
CA ALA A 9 0.65 -30.51 6.21
C ALA A 9 1.26 -29.38 7.08
N LYS A 10 2.18 -29.75 7.98
CA LYS A 10 3.00 -28.79 8.75
C LYS A 10 4.47 -29.09 8.46
N ILE A 11 5.24 -28.02 8.20
CA ILE A 11 6.69 -28.11 7.97
C ILE A 11 7.36 -26.99 8.79
N HIS A 12 8.14 -27.38 9.80
CA HIS A 12 8.86 -26.46 10.68
C HIS A 12 10.23 -27.03 11.06
N GLY A 13 11.04 -26.28 11.79
CA GLY A 13 12.41 -26.66 12.13
C GLY A 13 12.53 -27.94 12.95
N ASP A 14 11.56 -28.20 13.84
CA ASP A 14 11.62 -29.28 14.82
C ASP A 14 11.18 -30.66 14.28
N ILE A 15 10.74 -30.75 13.04
CA ILE A 15 10.42 -32.05 12.44
C ILE A 15 11.69 -32.82 12.04
N SER A 16 11.71 -34.11 12.32
CA SER A 16 12.85 -34.95 11.97
C SER A 16 13.10 -34.99 10.44
N PRO A 17 14.34 -35.15 9.98
CA PRO A 17 14.65 -35.24 8.53
C PRO A 17 13.86 -36.33 7.82
N ARG A 18 13.62 -37.46 8.49
CA ARG A 18 12.82 -38.57 7.95
C ARG A 18 11.37 -38.19 7.77
N GLU A 19 10.78 -37.54 8.75
CA GLU A 19 9.40 -37.07 8.69
C GLU A 19 9.25 -35.95 7.65
N ARG A 20 10.19 -35.01 7.61
CA ARG A 20 10.23 -33.95 6.59
C ARG A 20 10.21 -34.56 5.16
N LYS A 21 11.06 -35.56 4.91
CA LYS A 21 11.09 -36.24 3.61
C LYS A 21 9.76 -36.91 3.27
N ARG A 22 9.10 -37.53 4.26
CA ARG A 22 7.78 -38.14 4.09
C ARG A 22 6.72 -37.10 3.74
N VAL A 23 6.63 -36.03 4.55
CA VAL A 23 5.64 -34.94 4.33
C VAL A 23 5.85 -34.27 2.98
N MET A 24 7.11 -34.00 2.60
CA MET A 24 7.43 -33.43 1.30
C MET A 24 6.94 -34.30 0.12
N ARG A 25 7.15 -35.61 0.19
CA ARG A 25 6.64 -36.52 -0.83
C ARG A 25 5.12 -36.48 -0.92
N GLN A 26 4.42 -36.47 0.21
CA GLN A 26 2.98 -36.38 0.26
C GLN A 26 2.45 -35.03 -0.27
N VAL A 27 3.17 -33.94 -0.03
CA VAL A 27 2.85 -32.63 -0.57
C VAL A 27 3.01 -32.62 -2.10
N GLN A 28 4.10 -33.19 -2.62
CA GLN A 28 4.33 -33.31 -4.07
C GLN A 28 3.27 -34.18 -4.75
N ASN A 29 2.75 -35.20 -4.05
CA ASN A 29 1.65 -36.03 -4.55
C ASN A 29 0.26 -35.37 -4.41
N LEU A 30 0.19 -34.12 -3.94
CA LEU A 30 -1.06 -33.37 -3.71
C LEU A 30 -2.00 -34.02 -2.66
N ASP A 31 -1.44 -34.81 -1.72
CA ASP A 31 -2.23 -35.44 -0.65
C ASP A 31 -2.80 -34.41 0.34
N TYR A 32 -2.24 -33.19 0.33
CA TYR A 32 -2.64 -32.07 1.21
C TYR A 32 -3.21 -30.90 0.41
N GLN A 33 -4.26 -30.28 0.94
CA GLN A 33 -4.84 -29.07 0.38
C GLN A 33 -4.08 -27.81 0.83
N TYR A 34 -3.50 -27.86 2.03
CA TYR A 34 -2.79 -26.74 2.63
C TYR A 34 -1.46 -27.19 3.21
N VAL A 35 -0.46 -26.33 3.08
CA VAL A 35 0.86 -26.48 3.70
C VAL A 35 1.12 -25.28 4.57
N VAL A 36 1.34 -25.48 5.88
CA VAL A 36 1.78 -24.46 6.80
C VAL A 36 3.26 -24.64 7.05
N ALA A 37 4.07 -23.65 6.71
CA ALA A 37 5.51 -23.72 6.81
C ALA A 37 6.09 -22.45 7.43
N THR A 38 7.19 -22.61 8.20
CA THR A 38 8.05 -21.48 8.60
C THR A 38 9.05 -21.17 7.50
N ASP A 39 9.61 -19.96 7.46
CA ASP A 39 10.57 -19.54 6.41
C ASP A 39 11.74 -20.49 6.25
N LEU A 40 12.39 -20.84 7.37
CA LEU A 40 13.52 -21.74 7.35
C LEU A 40 13.14 -23.12 6.79
N ALA A 41 11.93 -23.57 7.09
CA ALA A 41 11.43 -24.85 6.62
C ALA A 41 10.94 -24.79 5.17
N ALA A 42 10.49 -23.63 4.71
CA ALA A 42 10.03 -23.39 3.34
C ALA A 42 11.18 -23.26 2.34
N ARG A 43 12.41 -23.00 2.81
CA ARG A 43 13.59 -22.95 1.93
C ARG A 43 13.80 -24.28 1.22
N GLY A 44 13.99 -24.24 -0.08
CA GLY A 44 14.21 -25.44 -0.91
C GLY A 44 12.97 -26.30 -1.12
N ILE A 45 11.79 -25.82 -0.69
CA ILE A 45 10.54 -26.48 -1.06
C ILE A 45 10.20 -26.07 -2.48
N ASP A 46 10.32 -27.00 -3.40
CA ASP A 46 9.83 -26.85 -4.75
C ASP A 46 8.54 -27.68 -4.89
N ILE A 47 7.43 -26.96 -4.93
CA ILE A 47 6.10 -27.55 -5.12
C ILE A 47 5.53 -26.93 -6.38
N GLU A 48 5.27 -27.77 -7.36
CA GLU A 48 4.57 -27.35 -8.56
C GLU A 48 3.07 -27.15 -8.29
N GLY A 49 2.43 -26.25 -9.04
CA GLY A 49 1.00 -26.06 -8.98
C GLY A 49 0.46 -25.37 -7.73
N VAL A 50 1.29 -24.64 -6.99
CA VAL A 50 0.82 -23.82 -5.87
C VAL A 50 -0.02 -22.67 -6.42
N SER A 51 -1.32 -22.71 -6.20
CA SER A 51 -2.28 -21.69 -6.65
C SER A 51 -2.25 -20.42 -5.78
N HIS A 52 -2.06 -20.59 -4.47
CA HIS A 52 -2.10 -19.50 -3.50
C HIS A 52 -0.95 -19.56 -2.52
N VAL A 53 -0.35 -18.41 -2.26
CA VAL A 53 0.58 -18.20 -1.14
C VAL A 53 -0.06 -17.22 -0.18
N ILE A 54 -0.16 -17.58 1.10
CA ILE A 54 -0.70 -16.73 2.14
C ILE A 54 0.40 -16.40 3.13
N ASN A 55 0.84 -15.15 3.15
CA ASN A 55 1.76 -14.62 4.15
C ASN A 55 0.95 -14.20 5.38
N ALA A 56 1.08 -14.94 6.47
CA ALA A 56 0.42 -14.60 7.74
C ALA A 56 1.06 -13.38 8.42
N GLU A 57 2.30 -13.07 8.04
CA GLU A 57 3.10 -11.93 8.52
C GLU A 57 4.06 -11.47 7.42
N ILE A 58 4.48 -10.21 7.48
CA ILE A 58 5.55 -9.70 6.62
C ILE A 58 6.89 -10.08 7.25
N PRO A 59 7.81 -10.73 6.51
CA PRO A 59 9.11 -11.08 7.04
C PRO A 59 9.97 -9.82 7.25
N GLN A 60 10.85 -9.84 8.26
CA GLN A 60 11.79 -8.74 8.50
C GLN A 60 12.77 -8.54 7.34
N ASP A 61 13.17 -9.63 6.69
CA ASP A 61 13.99 -9.60 5.49
C ASP A 61 13.07 -9.68 4.24
N LEU A 62 13.08 -8.62 3.44
CA LEU A 62 12.20 -8.50 2.28
C LEU A 62 12.54 -9.47 1.15
N ASP A 63 13.78 -9.97 1.08
CA ASP A 63 14.15 -11.00 0.11
C ASP A 63 13.33 -12.27 0.36
N PHE A 64 13.03 -12.59 1.62
CA PHE A 64 12.15 -13.71 1.95
C PHE A 64 10.72 -13.48 1.45
N PHE A 65 10.24 -12.26 1.46
CA PHE A 65 8.92 -11.95 0.91
C PHE A 65 8.84 -12.34 -0.57
N ILE A 66 9.80 -11.93 -1.37
CA ILE A 66 9.87 -12.26 -2.80
C ILE A 66 9.96 -13.77 -3.02
N HIS A 67 10.78 -14.45 -2.21
CA HIS A 67 10.92 -15.90 -2.27
C HIS A 67 9.63 -16.64 -1.88
N ARG A 68 8.85 -16.12 -0.92
CA ARG A 68 7.54 -16.69 -0.56
C ARG A 68 6.56 -16.53 -1.71
N VAL A 69 6.40 -15.33 -2.22
CA VAL A 69 5.49 -15.01 -3.34
C VAL A 69 5.87 -15.82 -4.58
N GLY A 70 7.17 -15.96 -4.86
CA GLY A 70 7.68 -16.77 -5.97
C GLY A 70 7.43 -18.31 -5.85
N ARG A 71 6.66 -18.78 -4.85
CA ARG A 71 6.20 -20.19 -4.81
C ARG A 71 4.95 -20.40 -5.64
N THR A 72 4.23 -19.36 -6.02
CA THR A 72 3.08 -19.44 -6.94
C THR A 72 3.38 -18.75 -8.27
N GLY A 73 2.52 -18.94 -9.26
CA GLY A 73 2.69 -18.31 -10.57
C GLY A 73 3.87 -18.85 -11.38
N ARG A 74 4.24 -20.13 -11.23
CA ARG A 74 5.35 -20.78 -11.94
C ARG A 74 4.90 -21.48 -13.20
N ASN A 75 5.85 -21.75 -14.09
CA ASN A 75 5.64 -22.54 -15.31
C ASN A 75 4.49 -22.00 -16.19
N GLY A 76 4.29 -20.66 -16.23
CA GLY A 76 3.23 -20.04 -17.01
C GLY A 76 1.83 -20.13 -16.39
N LEU A 77 1.71 -20.68 -15.17
CA LEU A 77 0.46 -20.73 -14.42
C LEU A 77 0.22 -19.41 -13.70
N SER A 78 -1.04 -18.99 -13.61
CA SER A 78 -1.44 -17.88 -12.76
C SER A 78 -1.35 -18.27 -11.29
N GLY A 79 -1.03 -17.30 -10.43
CA GLY A 79 -0.96 -17.51 -8.98
C GLY A 79 -1.41 -16.30 -8.20
N THR A 80 -1.90 -16.51 -7.00
CA THR A 80 -2.35 -15.44 -6.10
C THR A 80 -1.51 -15.42 -4.83
N ALA A 81 -0.93 -14.27 -4.51
CA ALA A 81 -0.26 -14.04 -3.24
C ALA A 81 -1.11 -13.12 -2.37
N ILE A 82 -1.41 -13.56 -1.16
CA ILE A 82 -2.19 -12.83 -0.17
C ILE A 82 -1.27 -12.53 1.01
N THR A 83 -1.25 -11.28 1.47
CA THR A 83 -0.47 -10.88 2.65
C THR A 83 -1.40 -10.24 3.67
N LEU A 84 -1.41 -10.80 4.88
CA LEU A 84 -2.09 -10.21 6.01
C LEU A 84 -1.17 -9.15 6.61
N TYR A 85 -1.70 -7.95 6.84
CA TYR A 85 -0.93 -6.85 7.43
C TYR A 85 -1.81 -5.99 8.34
N GLY A 86 -1.17 -5.40 9.35
CA GLY A 86 -1.80 -4.45 10.26
C GLY A 86 -1.25 -3.03 10.11
N PRO A 87 -1.73 -2.08 10.91
CA PRO A 87 -1.24 -0.70 10.89
C PRO A 87 0.26 -0.56 11.21
N SER A 88 0.84 -1.50 11.97
CA SER A 88 2.28 -1.56 12.30
C SER A 88 3.15 -1.85 11.08
N ASP A 89 2.61 -2.59 10.11
CA ASP A 89 3.36 -3.14 8.98
C ASP A 89 3.35 -2.20 7.75
N GLU A 90 2.74 -1.01 7.90
CA GLU A 90 2.56 -0.02 6.83
C GLU A 90 3.90 0.39 6.18
N ASN A 91 4.96 0.51 6.98
CA ASN A 91 6.29 0.86 6.47
C ASN A 91 6.88 -0.28 5.62
N ASP A 92 6.73 -1.52 6.04
CA ASP A 92 7.26 -2.70 5.35
C ASP A 92 6.51 -2.93 4.03
N VAL A 93 5.18 -2.75 4.03
CA VAL A 93 4.39 -2.78 2.79
C VAL A 93 4.85 -1.69 1.81
N ASN A 94 5.17 -0.46 2.29
CA ASN A 94 5.71 0.60 1.45
C ASN A 94 7.09 0.23 0.86
N LEU A 95 7.94 -0.42 1.64
CA LEU A 95 9.25 -0.88 1.15
C LEU A 95 9.08 -1.93 0.06
N ILE A 96 8.18 -2.89 0.24
CA ILE A 96 7.86 -3.92 -0.77
C ILE A 96 7.31 -3.29 -2.06
N GLU A 97 6.44 -2.28 -1.95
CA GLU A 97 5.94 -1.54 -3.12
C GLU A 97 7.07 -0.81 -3.88
N ASN A 98 8.07 -0.30 -3.16
CA ASN A 98 9.24 0.33 -3.78
C ASN A 98 10.11 -0.68 -4.56
N LEU A 99 10.04 -1.97 -4.24
CA LEU A 99 10.68 -3.05 -5.02
C LEU A 99 9.89 -3.40 -6.30
N GLY A 100 8.78 -2.71 -6.58
CA GLY A 100 7.97 -2.92 -7.79
C GLY A 100 6.78 -3.86 -7.61
N VAL A 101 6.51 -4.33 -6.40
CA VAL A 101 5.31 -5.14 -6.10
C VAL A 101 4.09 -4.23 -5.99
N THR A 102 3.02 -4.57 -6.68
CA THR A 102 1.75 -3.85 -6.60
C THR A 102 0.76 -4.63 -5.75
N PHE A 103 0.27 -4.02 -4.68
CA PHE A 103 -0.77 -4.60 -3.84
C PHE A 103 -2.16 -4.11 -4.24
N GLN A 104 -3.11 -5.03 -4.20
CA GLN A 104 -4.54 -4.73 -4.27
C GLN A 104 -5.11 -4.84 -2.85
N PRO A 105 -5.38 -3.70 -2.17
CA PRO A 105 -5.86 -3.74 -0.80
C PRO A 105 -7.27 -4.32 -0.74
N LYS A 106 -7.46 -5.29 0.14
CA LYS A 106 -8.72 -5.99 0.39
C LYS A 106 -9.05 -5.94 1.86
N GLU A 107 -10.31 -6.02 2.20
CA GLU A 107 -10.82 -6.10 3.57
C GLU A 107 -11.82 -7.24 3.67
N ILE A 108 -11.83 -7.92 4.82
CA ILE A 108 -12.87 -8.92 5.12
C ILE A 108 -13.98 -8.24 5.86
N LYS A 109 -15.17 -8.20 5.27
CA LYS A 109 -16.36 -7.62 5.87
C LYS A 109 -17.53 -8.59 5.72
N ASN A 110 -18.17 -8.92 6.83
CA ASN A 110 -19.27 -9.90 6.89
C ASN A 110 -18.92 -11.27 6.29
N GLY A 111 -17.65 -11.69 6.35
CA GLY A 111 -17.18 -12.98 5.79
C GLY A 111 -16.83 -12.93 4.29
N GLU A 112 -16.98 -11.81 3.63
CA GLU A 112 -16.63 -11.60 2.23
C GLU A 112 -15.37 -10.75 2.08
N ILE A 113 -14.57 -11.04 1.06
CA ILE A 113 -13.39 -10.25 0.71
C ILE A 113 -13.84 -9.16 -0.27
N ILE A 114 -13.76 -7.91 0.17
CA ILE A 114 -14.15 -6.75 -0.63
C ILE A 114 -12.94 -5.88 -0.96
N ASP A 115 -13.02 -5.17 -2.08
CA ASP A 115 -12.05 -4.14 -2.42
C ASP A 115 -12.15 -2.97 -1.45
N THR A 116 -11.03 -2.55 -0.90
CA THR A 116 -10.97 -1.36 -0.07
C THR A 116 -10.30 -0.22 -0.82
N TYR A 117 -10.30 0.96 -0.21
CA TYR A 117 -9.71 2.14 -0.82
C TYR A 117 -8.20 1.98 -1.02
N ASP A 118 -7.73 2.45 -2.18
CA ASP A 118 -6.29 2.53 -2.50
C ASP A 118 -5.53 3.19 -1.34
N ARG A 119 -4.66 2.42 -0.73
CA ARG A 119 -3.72 2.84 0.32
C ARG A 119 -2.94 4.09 -0.07
N ASN A 120 -2.60 4.20 -1.35
CA ASN A 120 -1.86 5.31 -1.93
C ASN A 120 -2.70 6.58 -2.14
N ARG A 121 -4.01 6.56 -1.89
CA ARG A 121 -4.87 7.75 -1.99
C ARG A 121 -4.40 8.89 -1.06
N ARG A 122 -3.77 8.60 0.07
CA ARG A 122 -3.14 9.61 0.93
C ARG A 122 -1.83 10.15 0.34
N LYS A 123 -1.08 9.33 -0.40
CA LYS A 123 0.15 9.74 -1.11
C LYS A 123 -0.18 10.53 -2.37
N LYS A 124 -1.27 10.20 -3.05
CA LYS A 124 -1.85 10.94 -4.18
C LYS A 124 -2.76 12.11 -3.76
N ARG A 125 -2.71 12.62 -2.54
CA ARG A 125 -2.81 14.05 -2.42
C ARG A 125 -1.60 14.57 -3.19
N GLU A 126 -1.77 14.70 -4.51
CA GLU A 126 -1.00 15.64 -5.25
C GLU A 126 -0.90 16.84 -4.31
N LYS A 127 0.31 17.16 -3.90
CA LYS A 127 0.59 18.53 -3.55
C LYS A 127 -0.04 19.25 -4.72
N SER A 128 -1.26 19.77 -4.55
CA SER A 128 -1.74 20.78 -5.44
C SER A 128 -0.49 21.64 -5.55
N LYS A 129 0.04 21.75 -6.75
CA LYS A 129 0.99 22.79 -7.01
C LYS A 129 0.16 24.04 -6.78
N ASP A 130 -0.02 24.39 -5.50
CA ASP A 130 -0.24 25.76 -5.11
C ASP A 130 0.99 26.42 -5.66
N GLU A 131 0.91 26.80 -6.94
CA GLU A 131 1.91 27.64 -7.56
C GLU A 131 1.93 28.85 -6.69
N LEU A 132 2.93 28.85 -5.79
CA LEU A 132 3.19 29.96 -4.90
C LEU A 132 3.22 31.19 -5.81
N ASP A 133 2.35 32.14 -5.55
CA ASP A 133 2.32 33.41 -6.24
C ASP A 133 3.77 33.89 -6.44
N PRO A 134 4.18 34.29 -7.65
CA PRO A 134 5.55 34.71 -7.92
C PRO A 134 6.11 35.71 -6.90
N THR A 135 5.26 36.55 -6.33
CA THR A 135 5.61 37.49 -5.25
C THR A 135 5.98 36.79 -3.95
N LEU A 136 5.34 35.66 -3.63
CA LEU A 136 5.65 34.86 -2.46
C LEU A 136 6.91 34.01 -2.63
N ILE A 137 7.27 33.62 -3.85
CA ILE A 137 8.51 32.88 -4.16
C ILE A 137 9.72 33.73 -3.74
N GLY A 138 9.71 35.02 -4.06
CA GLY A 138 10.76 35.97 -3.68
C GLY A 138 10.88 36.11 -2.15
N LEU A 139 9.77 36.22 -1.47
CA LEU A 139 9.70 36.34 -0.01
C LEU A 139 10.22 35.08 0.69
N VAL A 140 9.82 33.89 0.21
CA VAL A 140 10.27 32.60 0.73
C VAL A 140 11.79 32.43 0.53
N LYS A 141 12.31 32.73 -0.69
CA LYS A 141 13.76 32.68 -0.97
C LYS A 141 14.55 33.62 -0.09
N LYS A 142 14.09 34.85 0.10
CA LYS A 142 14.73 35.86 0.96
C LYS A 142 14.72 35.43 2.42
N SER A 143 13.61 34.88 2.93
CA SER A 143 13.49 34.42 4.32
C SER A 143 14.33 33.17 4.61
N LYS A 144 14.52 32.27 3.62
CA LYS A 144 15.42 31.11 3.76
C LYS A 144 16.91 31.50 3.76
N LYS A 145 17.29 32.60 3.10
CA LYS A 145 18.68 33.07 3.04
C LYS A 145 19.16 33.71 4.36
N LYS A 146 18.26 34.24 5.17
CA LYS A 146 18.55 34.77 6.51
C LYS A 146 17.59 34.16 7.53
N ILE A 147 17.99 33.06 8.15
CA ILE A 147 17.19 32.33 9.14
C ILE A 147 17.16 33.17 10.43
N LYS A 148 16.02 33.85 10.70
CA LYS A 148 15.74 34.52 11.96
C LYS A 148 14.70 33.73 12.75
N PRO A 149 14.70 33.80 14.11
CA PRO A 149 13.63 33.21 14.91
C PRO A 149 12.25 33.65 14.38
N GLY A 150 11.31 32.71 14.22
CA GLY A 150 9.97 33.01 13.72
C GLY A 150 9.80 33.15 12.21
N TYR A 151 10.84 32.90 11.39
CA TYR A 151 10.76 33.02 9.93
C TYR A 151 9.68 32.08 9.32
N LYS A 152 9.49 30.87 9.87
CA LYS A 152 8.46 29.92 9.43
C LYS A 152 7.06 30.52 9.62
N LYS A 153 6.76 31.04 10.81
CA LYS A 153 5.48 31.72 11.12
C LYS A 153 5.20 32.87 10.15
N LYS A 154 6.23 33.65 9.78
CA LYS A 154 6.09 34.76 8.83
C LYS A 154 5.76 34.26 7.40
N ILE A 155 6.37 33.18 6.96
CA ILE A 155 6.06 32.56 5.67
C ILE A 155 4.64 32.02 5.66
N ASP A 156 4.26 31.24 6.68
CA ASP A 156 2.92 30.63 6.77
C ASP A 156 1.82 31.70 6.80
N ARG A 157 2.05 32.82 7.52
CA ARG A 157 1.12 33.94 7.55
C ARG A 157 0.97 34.60 6.18
N ALA A 158 2.06 34.85 5.46
CA ALA A 158 2.01 35.42 4.12
C ALA A 158 1.30 34.51 3.10
N ILE A 159 1.53 33.20 3.17
CA ILE A 159 0.82 32.20 2.36
C ILE A 159 -0.68 32.19 2.68
N SER A 160 -1.03 32.19 3.95
CA SER A 160 -2.44 32.21 4.40
C SER A 160 -3.17 33.46 3.95
N GLU A 161 -2.55 34.65 4.05
CA GLU A 161 -3.13 35.91 3.58
C GLU A 161 -3.31 35.93 2.07
N SER A 162 -2.34 35.47 1.30
CA SER A 162 -2.45 35.36 -0.16
C SER A 162 -3.58 34.43 -0.57
N ASN A 163 -3.68 33.24 0.04
CA ASN A 163 -4.76 32.30 -0.23
C ASN A 163 -6.14 32.88 0.13
N LYS A 164 -6.24 33.60 1.22
CA LYS A 164 -7.48 34.30 1.60
C LYS A 164 -7.88 35.38 0.59
N GLN A 165 -6.91 36.10 0.06
CA GLN A 165 -7.15 37.11 -0.97
C GLN A 165 -7.58 36.47 -2.30
N LYS A 166 -6.92 35.39 -2.74
CA LYS A 166 -7.31 34.64 -3.94
C LYS A 166 -8.76 34.13 -3.85
N ARG A 167 -9.14 33.55 -2.70
CA ARG A 167 -10.53 33.09 -2.46
C ARG A 167 -11.55 34.23 -2.53
N ARG A 168 -11.22 35.43 -1.99
CA ARG A 168 -12.10 36.60 -2.06
C ARG A 168 -12.27 37.08 -3.52
N VAL A 169 -11.19 37.09 -4.30
CA VAL A 169 -11.24 37.49 -5.71
C VAL A 169 -12.07 36.49 -6.52
N ALA A 170 -11.82 35.19 -6.36
CA ALA A 170 -12.58 34.13 -7.03
C ALA A 170 -14.08 34.26 -6.74
N ARG A 171 -14.46 34.37 -5.47
CA ARG A 171 -15.86 34.56 -5.06
C ARG A 171 -16.52 35.79 -5.71
N ARG A 172 -15.81 36.92 -5.76
CA ARG A 172 -16.31 38.13 -6.43
C ARG A 172 -16.50 37.93 -7.95
N GLN A 173 -15.61 37.15 -8.56
CA GLN A 173 -15.74 36.84 -9.99
C GLN A 173 -16.95 35.92 -10.27
N GLU A 174 -17.17 34.92 -9.44
CA GLU A 174 -18.35 34.03 -9.49
C GLU A 174 -19.66 34.82 -9.32
N GLU A 175 -19.72 35.68 -8.30
CA GLU A 175 -20.90 36.53 -8.05
C GLU A 175 -21.19 37.50 -9.24
N ARG A 176 -20.14 38.06 -9.85
CA ARG A 176 -20.26 38.88 -11.06
C ARG A 176 -20.74 38.06 -12.27
N GLY A 177 -20.20 36.85 -12.45
CA GLY A 177 -20.62 35.92 -13.49
C GLY A 177 -22.09 35.53 -13.35
N ALA A 178 -22.50 35.14 -12.14
CA ALA A 178 -23.89 34.80 -11.84
C ALA A 178 -24.86 35.96 -12.11
N ARG A 179 -24.52 37.21 -11.74
CA ARG A 179 -25.32 38.39 -12.02
C ARG A 179 -25.44 38.69 -13.55
N LYS A 180 -24.35 38.43 -14.29
CA LYS A 180 -24.34 38.64 -15.74
C LYS A 180 -25.22 37.63 -16.48
N ASN A 181 -25.17 36.36 -16.02
CA ASN A 181 -26.01 35.29 -16.55
C ASN A 181 -27.50 35.52 -16.25
N LYS A 182 -27.83 35.96 -15.03
CA LYS A 182 -29.22 36.29 -14.63
C LYS A 182 -29.80 37.45 -15.42
N LYS A 183 -28.99 38.45 -15.84
CA LYS A 183 -29.45 39.52 -16.73
C LYS A 183 -29.71 39.06 -18.18
N ARG A 184 -28.94 38.04 -18.65
CA ARG A 184 -29.12 37.47 -20.00
C ARG A 184 -30.32 36.54 -20.12
N SER A 185 -30.75 35.91 -19.03
CA SER A 185 -31.95 35.03 -19.01
C SER A 185 -33.26 35.80 -18.85
N ASN A 186 -33.22 37.10 -18.50
CA ASN A 186 -34.40 37.95 -18.30
C ASN A 186 -34.57 38.99 -19.43
N SER A 187 -33.79 38.89 -20.47
CA SER A 187 -33.95 39.65 -21.75
C SER A 187 -34.27 38.71 -22.89
#